data_500edc60b64891f5f74b2c8acf484c41
#
_entry.id   500edc60b64891f5f74b2c8acf484c41
#
_cell.length_a   1.000
_cell.length_b   1.000
_cell.length_c   1.000
_cell.angle_alpha   90.00
_cell.angle_beta   90.00
_cell.angle_gamma   90.00
#
_symmetry.space_group_name_H-M   'P 1'
#
loop_
_entity.id
_entity.type
_entity.pdbx_description
1 polymer ?
#
loop_
_entity_poly.entity_id
_entity_poly.type
_entity_poly.pdbx_seq_one_letter_code
_entity_poly.pdbx_strand_id
1 'polypeptide(L)'
;MLATMSDQPPTPIPDRPILVVDDDAKIVRLVRTYLERDGFSVVTAADGPAALDAIERHRPALVVLDLMLPELDGRAVIRAVRRDDEAAATPILIVSARGSTLDRIAGLEDGADDYLPKPFSPAELVLRVKSILRRTGAPESAVATPETSARLPLLHADLVVDLDRHEVTRGGEPIPLTRVEFRLLQAILEADGRVLSRDQLLDAVYGHDQADVMDRTVDVHIGRLRDKLGDDADQPRYVATVRGVGYRAARA
;
A
#
# COMPACT_ATOMS: atom_id res chain seq x y z
N MET A 1 -37.85 -0.08 -16.14
CA MET A 1 -37.15 -0.94 -15.17
C MET A 1 -35.75 -0.35 -14.98
N LEU A 2 -35.64 0.57 -14.02
CA LEU A 2 -34.40 1.34 -13.75
C LEU A 2 -33.49 0.48 -12.88
N ALA A 3 -32.31 0.18 -13.39
CA ALA A 3 -31.28 -0.55 -12.65
C ALA A 3 -30.81 0.27 -11.45
N THR A 4 -30.86 -0.33 -10.28
CA THR A 4 -30.41 0.17 -9.00
C THR A 4 -28.92 0.50 -9.04
N MET A 5 -28.59 1.78 -8.82
CA MET A 5 -27.24 2.22 -8.49
C MET A 5 -26.75 1.44 -7.28
N SER A 6 -25.57 0.82 -7.42
CA SER A 6 -24.90 0.11 -6.35
C SER A 6 -24.69 1.01 -5.14
N ASP A 7 -25.39 0.67 -4.07
CA ASP A 7 -25.25 1.29 -2.75
C ASP A 7 -23.99 0.72 -2.09
N GLN A 8 -22.82 1.21 -2.52
CA GLN A 8 -21.58 0.94 -1.79
C GLN A 8 -21.54 1.86 -0.58
N PRO A 9 -21.25 1.34 0.62
CA PRO A 9 -21.12 2.18 1.81
C PRO A 9 -20.02 3.22 1.59
N PRO A 10 -20.21 4.46 2.05
CA PRO A 10 -19.20 5.51 1.89
C PRO A 10 -17.90 5.09 2.56
N THR A 11 -16.79 5.25 1.84
CA THR A 11 -15.45 5.01 2.38
C THR A 11 -15.25 5.93 3.59
N PRO A 12 -14.82 5.44 4.76
CA PRO A 12 -14.53 6.29 5.90
C PRO A 12 -13.49 7.33 5.50
N ILE A 13 -13.81 8.61 5.67
CA ILE A 13 -12.89 9.72 5.42
C ILE A 13 -11.92 9.77 6.61
N PRO A 14 -10.61 9.63 6.42
CA PRO A 14 -9.67 9.67 7.54
C PRO A 14 -9.60 11.08 8.13
N ASP A 15 -9.49 11.18 9.45
CA ASP A 15 -9.26 12.46 10.14
C ASP A 15 -7.93 13.11 9.76
N ARG A 16 -6.96 12.31 9.27
CA ARG A 16 -5.65 12.77 8.81
C ARG A 16 -5.70 13.17 7.34
N PRO A 17 -5.00 14.27 6.93
CA PRO A 17 -5.02 14.76 5.57
C PRO A 17 -4.31 13.83 4.59
N ILE A 18 -4.60 14.00 3.29
CA ILE A 18 -3.78 13.50 2.20
C ILE A 18 -2.73 14.54 1.87
N LEU A 19 -1.47 14.14 1.80
CA LEU A 19 -0.39 15.01 1.34
C LEU A 19 -0.21 14.86 -0.17
N VAL A 20 -0.26 15.97 -0.91
CA VAL A 20 0.00 16.00 -2.36
C VAL A 20 1.31 16.75 -2.60
N VAL A 21 2.27 16.08 -3.22
CA VAL A 21 3.63 16.57 -3.47
C VAL A 21 3.90 16.56 -4.97
N ASP A 22 4.00 17.74 -5.56
CA ASP A 22 4.29 17.94 -6.99
C ASP A 22 4.77 19.40 -7.17
N ASP A 23 5.77 19.65 -8.01
CA ASP A 23 6.28 20.99 -8.31
C ASP A 23 5.37 21.77 -9.29
N ASP A 24 4.53 21.06 -10.06
CA ASP A 24 3.53 21.69 -10.90
C ASP A 24 2.28 22.08 -10.12
N ALA A 25 2.18 23.39 -9.81
CA ALA A 25 1.02 23.96 -9.12
C ALA A 25 -0.33 23.73 -9.83
N LYS A 26 -0.34 23.40 -11.13
CA LYS A 26 -1.60 23.06 -11.84
C LYS A 26 -2.03 21.65 -11.49
N ILE A 27 -1.09 20.71 -11.43
CA ILE A 27 -1.35 19.31 -11.00
C ILE A 27 -1.79 19.31 -9.55
N VAL A 28 -1.08 20.00 -8.66
CA VAL A 28 -1.44 20.12 -7.24
C VAL A 28 -2.88 20.62 -7.09
N ARG A 29 -3.25 21.73 -7.78
CA ARG A 29 -4.61 22.27 -7.72
C ARG A 29 -5.66 21.29 -8.25
N LEU A 30 -5.36 20.61 -9.36
CA LEU A 30 -6.25 19.63 -9.96
C LEU A 30 -6.52 18.49 -8.98
N VAL A 31 -5.46 17.84 -8.49
CA VAL A 31 -5.54 16.72 -7.54
C VAL A 31 -6.25 17.14 -6.27
N ARG A 32 -5.86 18.27 -5.68
CA ARG A 32 -6.51 18.84 -4.49
C ARG A 32 -8.01 19.02 -4.68
N THR A 33 -8.43 19.66 -5.79
CA THR A 33 -9.85 19.92 -6.06
C THR A 33 -10.67 18.63 -6.10
N TYR A 34 -10.15 17.58 -6.73
CA TYR A 34 -10.86 16.30 -6.82
C TYR A 34 -10.89 15.56 -5.48
N LEU A 35 -9.80 15.58 -4.72
CA LEU A 35 -9.76 14.96 -3.39
C LEU A 35 -10.68 15.69 -2.39
N GLU A 36 -10.66 17.03 -2.37
CA GLU A 36 -11.53 17.82 -1.50
C GLU A 36 -13.01 17.64 -1.85
N ARG A 37 -13.36 17.53 -3.14
CA ARG A 37 -14.72 17.22 -3.59
C ARG A 37 -15.20 15.86 -3.10
N ASP A 38 -14.30 14.91 -2.94
CA ASP A 38 -14.59 13.59 -2.37
C ASP A 38 -14.51 13.55 -0.83
N GLY A 39 -14.35 14.72 -0.18
CA GLY A 39 -14.40 14.90 1.26
C GLY A 39 -13.06 14.80 1.99
N PHE A 40 -11.94 14.59 1.28
CA PHE A 40 -10.62 14.49 1.92
C PHE A 40 -10.06 15.86 2.29
N SER A 41 -9.43 15.96 3.46
CA SER A 41 -8.55 17.09 3.78
C SER A 41 -7.23 16.95 3.01
N VAL A 42 -6.70 18.05 2.46
CA VAL A 42 -5.48 18.01 1.64
C VAL A 42 -4.46 19.03 2.14
N VAL A 43 -3.24 18.58 2.36
CA VAL A 43 -2.04 19.42 2.52
C VAL A 43 -1.14 19.26 1.30
N THR A 44 -0.32 20.25 0.98
CA THR A 44 0.49 20.26 -0.25
C THR A 44 1.93 20.62 0.05
N ALA A 45 2.85 20.08 -0.74
CA ALA A 45 4.26 20.45 -0.76
C ALA A 45 4.74 20.54 -2.22
N ALA A 46 5.74 21.38 -2.50
CA ALA A 46 6.24 21.61 -3.86
C ALA A 46 7.62 20.99 -4.10
N ASP A 47 8.26 20.44 -3.09
CA ASP A 47 9.61 19.87 -3.14
C ASP A 47 9.77 18.76 -2.09
N GLY A 48 10.90 18.05 -2.15
CA GLY A 48 11.18 16.95 -1.25
C GLY A 48 11.37 17.35 0.22
N PRO A 49 12.14 18.38 0.55
CA PRO A 49 12.28 18.87 1.93
C PRO A 49 10.94 19.27 2.55
N ALA A 50 10.11 20.05 1.83
CA ALA A 50 8.77 20.44 2.29
C ALA A 50 7.85 19.21 2.46
N ALA A 51 8.01 18.18 1.62
CA ALA A 51 7.26 16.95 1.76
C ALA A 51 7.60 16.22 3.07
N LEU A 52 8.89 16.08 3.41
CA LEU A 52 9.31 15.42 4.64
C LEU A 52 8.83 16.18 5.88
N ASP A 53 8.97 17.51 5.90
CA ASP A 53 8.46 18.37 6.95
C ASP A 53 6.91 18.27 7.11
N ALA A 54 6.18 18.20 6.00
CA ALA A 54 4.74 18.01 6.03
C ALA A 54 4.32 16.62 6.55
N ILE A 55 5.09 15.57 6.24
CA ILE A 55 4.86 14.21 6.74
C ILE A 55 5.02 14.17 8.25
N GLU A 56 6.10 14.75 8.78
CA GLU A 56 6.37 14.82 10.21
C GLU A 56 5.27 15.58 10.96
N ARG A 57 4.89 16.78 10.47
CA ARG A 57 3.90 17.63 11.13
C ARG A 57 2.48 17.10 11.06
N HIS A 58 2.06 16.61 9.91
CA HIS A 58 0.64 16.32 9.66
C HIS A 58 0.32 14.83 9.73
N ARG A 59 1.32 13.95 9.71
CA ARG A 59 1.17 12.49 9.71
C ARG A 59 0.06 12.05 8.76
N PRO A 60 0.21 12.35 7.44
CA PRO A 60 -0.86 12.16 6.48
C PRO A 60 -1.34 10.72 6.44
N ALA A 61 -2.63 10.54 6.09
CA ALA A 61 -3.21 9.21 5.88
C ALA A 61 -2.68 8.53 4.62
N LEU A 62 -2.20 9.34 3.65
CA LEU A 62 -1.61 8.90 2.38
C LEU A 62 -0.80 10.04 1.77
N VAL A 63 0.28 9.71 1.07
CA VAL A 63 1.08 10.65 0.29
C VAL A 63 0.90 10.36 -1.20
N VAL A 64 0.48 11.36 -1.97
CA VAL A 64 0.53 11.37 -3.44
C VAL A 64 1.81 12.10 -3.83
N LEU A 65 2.75 11.43 -4.50
CA LEU A 65 4.13 11.90 -4.66
C LEU A 65 4.59 11.86 -6.12
N ASP A 66 5.02 13.00 -6.66
CA ASP A 66 5.83 12.98 -7.88
C ASP A 66 7.27 12.55 -7.56
N LEU A 67 7.87 11.79 -8.47
CA LEU A 67 9.29 11.44 -8.37
C LEU A 67 10.20 12.59 -8.85
N MET A 68 9.72 13.41 -9.79
CA MET A 68 10.52 14.47 -10.41
C MET A 68 10.40 15.79 -9.63
N LEU A 69 10.81 15.77 -8.37
CA LEU A 69 10.79 16.97 -7.54
C LEU A 69 12.12 17.73 -7.63
N PRO A 70 12.09 19.06 -7.45
CA PRO A 70 13.30 19.84 -7.24
C PRO A 70 13.94 19.53 -5.89
N GLU A 71 15.21 19.85 -5.74
CA GLU A 71 16.05 19.74 -4.55
C GLU A 71 16.27 18.28 -4.08
N LEU A 72 15.21 17.52 -3.80
CA LEU A 72 15.29 16.14 -3.35
C LEU A 72 14.35 15.25 -4.20
N ASP A 73 14.92 14.31 -4.94
CA ASP A 73 14.17 13.31 -5.75
C ASP A 73 13.12 12.57 -4.89
N GLY A 74 11.92 12.40 -5.42
CA GLY A 74 10.83 11.71 -4.75
C GLY A 74 11.18 10.31 -4.25
N ARG A 75 12.07 9.58 -4.94
CA ARG A 75 12.59 8.30 -4.46
C ARG A 75 13.37 8.43 -3.15
N ALA A 76 14.11 9.52 -2.98
CA ALA A 76 14.80 9.80 -1.71
C ALA A 76 13.80 10.11 -0.59
N VAL A 77 12.69 10.81 -0.92
CA VAL A 77 11.57 11.01 0.03
C VAL A 77 10.98 9.66 0.45
N ILE A 78 10.69 8.74 -0.50
CA ILE A 78 10.17 7.41 -0.16
C ILE A 78 11.12 6.68 0.79
N ARG A 79 12.41 6.63 0.46
CA ARG A 79 13.41 5.96 1.30
C ARG A 79 13.53 6.59 2.69
N ALA A 80 13.41 7.92 2.81
CA ALA A 80 13.42 8.60 4.10
C ALA A 80 12.20 8.20 4.94
N VAL A 81 10.99 8.23 4.35
CA VAL A 81 9.75 7.81 5.01
C VAL A 81 9.82 6.35 5.47
N ARG A 82 10.39 5.47 4.67
CA ARG A 82 10.48 4.02 5.01
C ARG A 82 11.55 3.69 6.07
N ARG A 83 12.43 4.64 6.41
CA ARG A 83 13.41 4.52 7.50
C ARG A 83 12.92 5.14 8.81
N ASP A 84 11.85 5.89 8.77
CA ASP A 84 11.26 6.53 9.93
C ASP A 84 10.25 5.57 10.58
N ASP A 85 10.46 5.20 11.84
CA ASP A 85 9.65 4.20 12.55
C ASP A 85 8.17 4.59 12.65
N GLU A 86 7.87 5.90 12.71
CA GLU A 86 6.49 6.40 12.83
C GLU A 86 5.80 6.59 11.47
N ALA A 87 6.56 6.94 10.43
CA ALA A 87 6.05 7.21 9.10
C ALA A 87 6.14 5.99 8.15
N ALA A 88 6.91 4.96 8.49
CA ALA A 88 7.17 3.81 7.63
C ALA A 88 5.92 3.11 7.07
N ALA A 89 4.83 3.12 7.83
CA ALA A 89 3.54 2.53 7.44
C ALA A 89 2.66 3.47 6.61
N THR A 90 3.05 4.76 6.43
CA THR A 90 2.26 5.72 5.63
C THR A 90 2.22 5.30 4.17
N PRO A 91 1.02 5.10 3.57
CA PRO A 91 0.91 4.72 2.18
C PRO A 91 1.42 5.81 1.24
N ILE A 92 2.11 5.40 0.18
CA ILE A 92 2.64 6.31 -0.86
C ILE A 92 2.14 5.86 -2.22
N LEU A 93 1.37 6.74 -2.89
CA LEU A 93 0.99 6.62 -4.29
C LEU A 93 1.92 7.50 -5.13
N ILE A 94 2.75 6.89 -5.96
CA ILE A 94 3.58 7.62 -6.92
C ILE A 94 2.72 8.11 -8.09
N VAL A 95 2.92 9.37 -8.50
CA VAL A 95 2.32 9.96 -9.70
C VAL A 95 3.42 10.61 -10.53
N SER A 96 3.89 9.99 -11.61
CA SER A 96 5.06 10.49 -12.31
C SER A 96 4.99 10.33 -13.83
N ALA A 97 5.67 11.24 -14.55
CA ALA A 97 5.87 11.15 -16.00
C ALA A 97 6.89 10.07 -16.41
N ARG A 98 7.64 9.52 -15.46
CA ARG A 98 8.53 8.38 -15.70
C ARG A 98 7.69 7.12 -15.87
N GLY A 99 7.31 6.83 -17.13
CA GLY A 99 6.37 5.75 -17.46
C GLY A 99 7.02 4.42 -17.83
N SER A 100 8.35 4.30 -17.77
CA SER A 100 8.99 3.02 -18.10
C SER A 100 8.70 1.95 -17.04
N THR A 101 8.64 0.69 -17.47
CA THR A 101 8.48 -0.44 -16.54
C THR A 101 9.58 -0.45 -15.47
N LEU A 102 10.81 -0.03 -15.84
CA LEU A 102 11.94 0.05 -14.92
C LEU A 102 11.75 1.13 -13.85
N ASP A 103 11.25 2.32 -14.23
CA ASP A 103 10.98 3.40 -13.25
C ASP A 103 9.89 3.01 -12.27
N ARG A 104 8.85 2.31 -12.74
CA ARG A 104 7.77 1.78 -11.88
C ARG A 104 8.30 0.75 -10.90
N ILE A 105 9.08 -0.23 -11.38
CA ILE A 105 9.71 -1.24 -10.54
C ILE A 105 10.57 -0.55 -9.48
N ALA A 106 11.45 0.38 -9.89
CA ALA A 106 12.34 1.08 -8.98
C ALA A 106 11.60 1.89 -7.90
N GLY A 107 10.49 2.57 -8.24
CA GLY A 107 9.67 3.30 -7.26
C GLY A 107 9.00 2.36 -6.26
N LEU A 108 8.50 1.23 -6.73
CA LEU A 108 7.92 0.20 -5.87
C LEU A 108 9.02 -0.48 -5.02
N GLU A 109 10.22 -0.74 -5.56
CA GLU A 109 11.39 -1.22 -4.82
C GLU A 109 11.84 -0.25 -3.73
N ASP A 110 11.70 1.06 -3.88
CA ASP A 110 11.98 2.04 -2.82
C ASP A 110 10.91 2.04 -1.71
N GLY A 111 9.72 1.45 -1.93
CA GLY A 111 8.69 1.31 -0.90
C GLY A 111 7.35 1.95 -1.17
N ALA A 112 7.10 2.41 -2.39
CA ALA A 112 5.77 2.89 -2.74
C ALA A 112 4.74 1.75 -2.72
N ASP A 113 3.49 2.10 -2.47
CA ASP A 113 2.38 1.16 -2.38
C ASP A 113 1.65 1.02 -3.72
N ASP A 114 1.64 2.07 -4.55
CA ASP A 114 1.05 2.05 -5.90
C ASP A 114 1.73 3.10 -6.80
N TYR A 115 1.47 3.00 -8.09
CA TYR A 115 2.06 3.86 -9.13
C TYR A 115 1.02 4.26 -10.18
N LEU A 116 0.91 5.56 -10.47
CA LEU A 116 0.03 6.12 -11.48
C LEU A 116 0.84 6.95 -12.49
N PRO A 117 0.94 6.54 -13.76
CA PRO A 117 1.69 7.29 -14.76
C PRO A 117 0.96 8.59 -15.17
N LYS A 118 1.71 9.68 -15.41
CA LYS A 118 1.22 10.88 -16.07
C LYS A 118 1.24 10.67 -17.62
N PRO A 119 0.21 11.11 -18.37
CA PRO A 119 -1.01 11.77 -17.90
C PRO A 119 -2.03 10.79 -17.32
N PHE A 120 -2.71 11.19 -16.26
CA PHE A 120 -3.72 10.38 -15.57
C PHE A 120 -5.09 11.06 -15.55
N SER A 121 -6.14 10.27 -15.34
CA SER A 121 -7.47 10.79 -15.03
C SER A 121 -7.55 11.15 -13.54
N PRO A 122 -8.01 12.38 -13.17
CA PRO A 122 -8.22 12.71 -11.77
C PRO A 122 -9.18 11.75 -11.05
N ALA A 123 -10.18 11.23 -11.75
CA ALA A 123 -11.09 10.22 -11.20
C ALA A 123 -10.36 8.90 -10.88
N GLU A 124 -9.41 8.48 -11.73
CA GLU A 124 -8.56 7.30 -11.47
C GLU A 124 -7.70 7.52 -10.22
N LEU A 125 -7.08 8.69 -10.09
CA LEU A 125 -6.29 9.02 -8.90
C LEU A 125 -7.15 8.90 -7.63
N VAL A 126 -8.34 9.48 -7.62
CA VAL A 126 -9.26 9.41 -6.46
C VAL A 126 -9.65 7.96 -6.16
N LEU A 127 -9.95 7.16 -7.18
CA LEU A 127 -10.26 5.73 -6.98
C LEU A 127 -9.09 4.97 -6.36
N ARG A 128 -7.85 5.23 -6.79
CA ARG A 128 -6.65 4.62 -6.20
C ARG A 128 -6.45 5.05 -4.75
N VAL A 129 -6.57 6.35 -4.48
CA VAL A 129 -6.51 6.91 -3.11
C VAL A 129 -7.55 6.24 -2.21
N LYS A 130 -8.82 6.19 -2.64
CA LYS A 130 -9.90 5.51 -1.88
C LYS A 130 -9.59 4.02 -1.68
N SER A 131 -9.11 3.35 -2.71
CA SER A 131 -8.72 1.94 -2.63
C SER A 131 -7.60 1.71 -1.63
N ILE A 132 -6.57 2.56 -1.62
CA ILE A 132 -5.49 2.50 -0.64
C ILE A 132 -6.04 2.78 0.77
N LEU A 133 -6.80 3.85 0.98
CA LEU A 133 -7.33 4.27 2.28
C LEU A 133 -8.36 3.30 2.85
N ARG A 134 -9.27 2.75 2.07
CA ARG A 134 -10.22 1.71 2.53
C ARG A 134 -9.49 0.55 3.20
N ARG A 135 -8.30 0.27 2.77
CA ARG A 135 -7.41 -0.75 3.32
C ARG A 135 -6.65 -0.24 4.55
N THR A 136 -6.57 1.12 4.74
CA THR A 136 -5.93 1.75 5.91
C THR A 136 -6.89 2.00 7.06
N GLY A 137 -8.16 2.13 6.81
CA GLY A 137 -9.17 2.63 7.75
C GLY A 137 -10.16 1.59 8.28
N ALA A 138 -10.04 0.33 7.92
CA ALA A 138 -10.92 -0.66 8.50
C ALA A 138 -10.21 -1.44 9.62
N PRO A 139 -10.60 -1.18 10.88
CA PRO A 139 -11.37 -2.25 11.50
C PRO A 139 -12.65 -2.33 10.67
N GLU A 140 -12.98 -3.48 10.11
CA GLU A 140 -14.35 -3.72 9.67
C GLU A 140 -15.26 -3.29 10.82
N SER A 141 -15.85 -2.08 10.71
CA SER A 141 -17.06 -1.76 11.43
C SER A 141 -18.20 -2.56 10.78
N ALA A 142 -18.13 -3.88 10.94
CA ALA A 142 -19.33 -4.61 11.19
C ALA A 142 -19.94 -4.00 12.45
N VAL A 143 -21.17 -3.54 12.32
CA VAL A 143 -22.09 -3.15 13.40
C VAL A 143 -21.66 -3.82 14.69
N ALA A 144 -21.14 -3.03 15.64
CA ALA A 144 -20.73 -3.49 16.95
C ALA A 144 -21.95 -4.06 17.68
N THR A 145 -22.16 -5.36 17.59
CA THR A 145 -22.63 -6.13 18.71
C THR A 145 -21.41 -6.35 19.60
N PRO A 146 -21.51 -6.14 20.93
CA PRO A 146 -20.37 -6.25 21.83
C PRO A 146 -20.06 -7.72 22.16
N GLU A 147 -19.56 -8.42 21.18
CA GLU A 147 -18.84 -9.68 21.35
C GLU A 147 -17.61 -9.62 20.44
N THR A 148 -16.59 -8.90 20.93
CA THR A 148 -15.28 -8.82 20.29
C THR A 148 -14.61 -10.18 20.42
N SER A 149 -14.88 -11.06 19.49
CA SER A 149 -14.04 -12.23 19.28
C SER A 149 -12.73 -11.70 18.65
N ALA A 150 -11.70 -11.48 19.46
CA ALA A 150 -10.36 -11.14 18.99
C ALA A 150 -9.95 -12.19 17.93
N ARG A 151 -9.58 -11.74 16.74
CA ARG A 151 -9.08 -12.65 15.71
C ARG A 151 -7.80 -13.29 16.22
N LEU A 152 -7.73 -14.61 16.16
CA LEU A 152 -6.50 -15.31 16.54
C LEU A 152 -5.38 -14.90 15.59
N PRO A 153 -4.17 -14.62 16.11
CA PRO A 153 -3.05 -14.30 15.25
C PRO A 153 -2.72 -15.48 14.32
N LEU A 154 -2.28 -15.18 13.10
CA LEU A 154 -1.78 -16.21 12.20
C LEU A 154 -0.37 -16.60 12.67
N LEU A 155 -0.16 -17.90 12.80
CA LEU A 155 1.12 -18.47 13.22
C LEU A 155 1.73 -19.23 12.03
N HIS A 156 2.99 -18.96 11.72
CA HIS A 156 3.74 -19.70 10.71
C HIS A 156 5.22 -19.73 11.04
N ALA A 157 5.76 -20.92 11.28
CA ALA A 157 7.12 -21.12 11.80
C ALA A 157 7.33 -20.31 13.10
N ASP A 158 8.20 -19.31 13.09
CA ASP A 158 8.44 -18.38 14.20
C ASP A 158 7.83 -16.98 13.98
N LEU A 159 6.97 -16.84 12.95
CA LEU A 159 6.18 -15.62 12.72
C LEU A 159 4.87 -15.65 13.50
N VAL A 160 4.54 -14.50 14.06
CA VAL A 160 3.23 -14.19 14.62
C VAL A 160 2.70 -12.96 13.89
N VAL A 161 1.55 -13.10 13.22
CA VAL A 161 0.90 -12.02 12.47
C VAL A 161 -0.37 -11.63 13.20
N ASP A 162 -0.35 -10.48 13.88
CA ASP A 162 -1.51 -9.89 14.54
C ASP A 162 -2.32 -9.07 13.51
N LEU A 163 -3.47 -9.60 13.13
CA LEU A 163 -4.33 -9.00 12.13
C LEU A 163 -5.06 -7.76 12.64
N ASP A 164 -5.33 -7.69 13.94
CA ASP A 164 -6.04 -6.57 14.55
C ASP A 164 -5.12 -5.36 14.73
N ARG A 165 -3.85 -5.61 15.07
CA ARG A 165 -2.83 -4.57 15.24
C ARG A 165 -2.03 -4.26 13.98
N HIS A 166 -2.16 -5.07 12.94
CA HIS A 166 -1.31 -5.00 11.74
C HIS A 166 0.18 -5.13 12.05
N GLU A 167 0.51 -5.97 13.00
CA GLU A 167 1.89 -6.20 13.44
C GLU A 167 2.37 -7.59 13.05
N VAL A 168 3.65 -7.68 12.73
CA VAL A 168 4.33 -8.96 12.47
C VAL A 168 5.54 -9.03 13.40
N THR A 169 5.68 -10.15 14.10
CA THR A 169 6.88 -10.43 14.88
C THR A 169 7.50 -11.73 14.43
N ARG A 170 8.83 -11.84 14.58
CA ARG A 170 9.61 -13.05 14.37
C ARG A 170 10.41 -13.34 15.61
N GLY A 171 10.13 -14.48 16.26
CA GLY A 171 10.77 -14.81 17.55
C GLY A 171 10.53 -13.76 18.65
N GLY A 172 9.45 -12.97 18.55
CA GLY A 172 9.11 -11.88 19.47
C GLY A 172 9.65 -10.50 19.06
N GLU A 173 10.52 -10.41 18.06
CA GLU A 173 11.05 -9.15 17.54
C GLU A 173 10.15 -8.59 16.43
N PRO A 174 9.77 -7.31 16.47
CA PRO A 174 8.89 -6.70 15.46
C PRO A 174 9.58 -6.59 14.10
N ILE A 175 8.82 -6.85 13.03
CA ILE A 175 9.27 -6.67 11.64
C ILE A 175 8.42 -5.56 11.01
N PRO A 176 9.02 -4.43 10.61
CA PRO A 176 8.29 -3.32 9.99
C PRO A 176 7.95 -3.66 8.54
N LEU A 177 6.73 -4.09 8.30
CA LEU A 177 6.18 -4.32 6.96
C LEU A 177 5.42 -3.10 6.48
N THR A 178 5.55 -2.80 5.17
CA THR A 178 4.59 -1.92 4.51
C THR A 178 3.24 -2.62 4.45
N ARG A 179 2.20 -1.88 4.19
CA ARG A 179 0.85 -2.39 4.10
C ARG A 179 0.66 -3.44 3.02
N VAL A 180 1.29 -3.26 1.86
CA VAL A 180 1.26 -4.22 0.75
C VAL A 180 1.95 -5.52 1.16
N GLU A 181 3.12 -5.43 1.78
CA GLU A 181 3.87 -6.59 2.27
C GLU A 181 3.08 -7.36 3.35
N PHE A 182 2.45 -6.63 4.28
CA PHE A 182 1.59 -7.23 5.31
C PHE A 182 0.42 -8.00 4.69
N ARG A 183 -0.31 -7.38 3.74
CA ARG A 183 -1.45 -8.02 3.07
C ARG A 183 -1.04 -9.22 2.21
N LEU A 184 0.09 -9.15 1.54
CA LEU A 184 0.63 -10.29 0.80
C LEU A 184 0.93 -11.45 1.75
N LEU A 185 1.60 -11.17 2.88
CA LEU A 185 1.89 -12.18 3.89
C LEU A 185 0.61 -12.78 4.45
N GLN A 186 -0.35 -11.94 4.84
CA GLN A 186 -1.67 -12.37 5.33
C GLN A 186 -2.35 -13.30 4.33
N ALA A 187 -2.52 -12.88 3.07
CA ALA A 187 -3.18 -13.67 2.04
C ALA A 187 -2.49 -15.03 1.81
N ILE A 188 -1.16 -15.04 1.81
CA ILE A 188 -0.36 -16.25 1.63
C ILE A 188 -0.55 -17.21 2.81
N LEU A 189 -0.59 -16.71 4.04
CA LEU A 189 -0.78 -17.54 5.23
C LEU A 189 -2.21 -18.03 5.37
N GLU A 190 -3.22 -17.18 5.13
CA GLU A 190 -4.64 -17.55 5.13
C GLU A 190 -5.00 -18.58 4.05
N ALA A 191 -4.21 -18.65 2.98
CA ALA A 191 -4.38 -19.65 1.94
C ALA A 191 -4.01 -21.09 2.39
N ASP A 192 -3.42 -21.24 3.57
CA ASP A 192 -3.11 -22.53 4.22
C ASP A 192 -2.39 -23.52 3.27
N GLY A 193 -1.27 -23.07 2.70
CA GLY A 193 -0.43 -23.85 1.80
C GLY A 193 -0.94 -23.98 0.37
N ARG A 194 -2.12 -23.47 0.03
CA ARG A 194 -2.58 -23.35 -1.37
C ARG A 194 -1.73 -22.34 -2.11
N VAL A 195 -1.50 -22.59 -3.39
CA VAL A 195 -0.79 -21.64 -4.25
C VAL A 195 -1.76 -20.54 -4.68
N LEU A 196 -1.38 -19.30 -4.43
CA LEU A 196 -2.07 -18.12 -4.96
C LEU A 196 -1.37 -17.65 -6.22
N SER A 197 -2.14 -17.42 -7.29
CA SER A 197 -1.62 -16.78 -8.51
C SER A 197 -1.26 -15.31 -8.22
N ARG A 198 -0.49 -14.69 -9.13
CA ARG A 198 -0.19 -13.25 -9.05
C ARG A 198 -1.46 -12.40 -9.04
N ASP A 199 -2.43 -12.75 -9.89
CA ASP A 199 -3.73 -12.06 -9.95
C ASP A 199 -4.49 -12.19 -8.63
N GLN A 200 -4.54 -13.38 -8.03
CA GLN A 200 -5.17 -13.59 -6.73
C GLN A 200 -4.49 -12.80 -5.61
N LEU A 201 -3.16 -12.67 -5.66
CA LEU A 201 -2.41 -11.84 -4.71
C LEU A 201 -2.65 -10.34 -4.96
N LEU A 202 -2.75 -9.92 -6.23
CA LEU A 202 -3.16 -8.57 -6.58
C LEU A 202 -4.57 -8.27 -6.07
N ASP A 203 -5.51 -9.16 -6.29
CA ASP A 203 -6.87 -9.04 -5.79
C ASP A 203 -6.92 -8.95 -4.26
N ALA A 204 -6.13 -9.74 -3.56
CA ALA A 204 -6.04 -9.69 -2.10
C ALA A 204 -5.48 -8.35 -1.60
N VAL A 205 -4.52 -7.76 -2.32
CA VAL A 205 -3.90 -6.47 -1.97
C VAL A 205 -4.71 -5.29 -2.49
N TYR A 206 -5.20 -5.34 -3.74
CA TYR A 206 -5.78 -4.19 -4.44
C TYR A 206 -7.29 -4.30 -4.72
N GLY A 207 -7.92 -5.49 -4.54
CA GLY A 207 -9.34 -5.77 -4.83
C GLY A 207 -9.59 -6.00 -6.34
N HIS A 208 -10.76 -6.58 -6.67
CA HIS A 208 -11.07 -7.09 -8.01
C HIS A 208 -11.12 -6.08 -9.16
N ASP A 209 -11.13 -4.77 -8.91
CA ASP A 209 -11.35 -3.75 -9.94
C ASP A 209 -10.08 -3.29 -10.69
N GLN A 210 -8.91 -3.89 -10.49
CA GLN A 210 -7.63 -3.39 -11.01
C GLN A 210 -6.71 -4.42 -11.70
N ALA A 211 -7.25 -5.51 -12.22
CA ALA A 211 -6.49 -6.64 -12.78
C ALA A 211 -5.56 -6.31 -13.98
N ASP A 212 -5.76 -5.20 -14.69
CA ASP A 212 -5.12 -4.98 -16.01
C ASP A 212 -3.71 -4.35 -16.00
N VAL A 213 -3.13 -3.95 -14.86
CA VAL A 213 -1.93 -3.09 -14.88
C VAL A 213 -0.70 -3.64 -14.14
N MET A 214 -0.77 -4.72 -13.35
CA MET A 214 0.21 -4.93 -12.27
C MET A 214 0.87 -6.31 -12.11
N ASP A 215 0.96 -7.14 -13.14
CA ASP A 215 1.49 -8.51 -13.04
C ASP A 215 2.92 -8.62 -12.43
N ARG A 216 3.77 -7.59 -12.62
CA ARG A 216 5.15 -7.56 -12.07
C ARG A 216 5.28 -6.93 -10.68
N THR A 217 4.26 -6.25 -10.20
CA THR A 217 4.30 -5.55 -8.92
C THR A 217 4.36 -6.52 -7.73
N VAL A 218 3.67 -7.65 -7.83
CA VAL A 218 3.66 -8.69 -6.78
C VAL A 218 5.08 -9.23 -6.54
N ASP A 219 5.82 -9.53 -7.60
CA ASP A 219 7.16 -10.12 -7.49
C ASP A 219 8.13 -9.19 -6.74
N VAL A 220 8.03 -7.87 -6.99
CA VAL A 220 8.81 -6.84 -6.28
C VAL A 220 8.48 -6.82 -4.79
N HIS A 221 7.19 -6.77 -4.45
CA HIS A 221 6.78 -6.76 -3.05
C HIS A 221 7.09 -8.07 -2.32
N ILE A 222 7.00 -9.21 -3.00
CA ILE A 222 7.43 -10.50 -2.43
C ILE A 222 8.93 -10.53 -2.18
N GLY A 223 9.74 -9.99 -3.11
CA GLY A 223 11.19 -9.86 -2.90
C GLY A 223 11.49 -9.09 -1.61
N ARG A 224 10.89 -7.92 -1.44
CA ARG A 224 11.07 -7.07 -0.24
C ARG A 224 10.54 -7.69 1.04
N LEU A 225 9.38 -8.35 0.94
CA LEU A 225 8.84 -9.11 2.06
C LEU A 225 9.84 -10.16 2.54
N ARG A 226 10.45 -10.93 1.60
CA ARG A 226 11.49 -11.89 1.92
C ARG A 226 12.70 -11.25 2.58
N ASP A 227 13.21 -10.14 2.02
CA ASP A 227 14.37 -9.42 2.59
C ASP A 227 14.09 -9.03 4.04
N LYS A 228 12.91 -8.49 4.34
CA LYS A 228 12.51 -8.11 5.71
C LYS A 228 12.32 -9.30 6.63
N LEU A 229 11.75 -10.38 6.11
CA LEU A 229 11.60 -11.64 6.85
C LEU A 229 12.92 -12.41 7.01
N GLY A 230 13.99 -12.02 6.32
CA GLY A 230 15.22 -12.82 6.24
C GLY A 230 14.98 -14.18 5.60
N ASP A 231 14.10 -14.24 4.58
CA ASP A 231 13.70 -15.46 3.88
C ASP A 231 14.50 -15.65 2.60
N ASP A 232 14.90 -16.88 2.29
CA ASP A 232 15.66 -17.22 1.09
C ASP A 232 14.72 -17.79 0.02
N ALA A 233 14.83 -17.27 -1.21
CA ALA A 233 14.00 -17.73 -2.32
C ALA A 233 14.27 -19.18 -2.74
N ASP A 234 15.50 -19.68 -2.55
CA ASP A 234 15.91 -21.03 -2.89
C ASP A 234 15.65 -22.03 -1.73
N GLN A 235 15.67 -21.54 -0.48
CA GLN A 235 15.35 -22.31 0.72
C GLN A 235 14.28 -21.58 1.56
N PRO A 236 13.06 -21.43 1.04
CA PRO A 236 12.05 -20.58 1.64
C PRO A 236 11.54 -21.18 2.96
N ARG A 237 11.56 -20.36 4.00
CA ARG A 237 11.00 -20.67 5.31
C ARG A 237 9.58 -20.13 5.49
N TYR A 238 9.26 -19.02 4.81
CA TYR A 238 7.97 -18.34 4.96
C TYR A 238 7.18 -18.29 3.66
N VAL A 239 7.80 -17.85 2.56
CA VAL A 239 7.15 -17.64 1.27
C VAL A 239 7.83 -18.44 0.16
N ALA A 240 7.21 -19.50 -0.30
CA ALA A 240 7.70 -20.34 -1.38
C ALA A 240 7.20 -19.88 -2.75
N THR A 241 8.08 -19.84 -3.76
CA THR A 241 7.72 -19.61 -5.16
C THR A 241 7.34 -20.92 -5.85
N VAL A 242 6.18 -20.94 -6.50
CA VAL A 242 5.79 -22.00 -7.42
C VAL A 242 5.96 -21.47 -8.85
N ARG A 243 7.08 -21.84 -9.50
CA ARG A 243 7.46 -21.32 -10.82
C ARG A 243 6.32 -21.45 -11.83
N GLY A 244 6.01 -20.37 -12.54
CA GLY A 244 4.96 -20.30 -13.55
C GLY A 244 3.52 -20.25 -12.99
N VAL A 245 3.31 -20.34 -11.65
CA VAL A 245 1.99 -20.31 -11.01
C VAL A 245 1.85 -19.12 -10.08
N GLY A 246 2.70 -18.98 -9.04
CA GLY A 246 2.57 -17.93 -8.05
C GLY A 246 3.33 -18.23 -6.75
N TYR A 247 2.70 -17.93 -5.62
CA TYR A 247 3.31 -18.03 -4.30
C TYR A 247 2.41 -18.75 -3.31
N ARG A 248 3.01 -19.33 -2.28
CA ARG A 248 2.31 -19.97 -1.15
C ARG A 248 3.13 -19.88 0.12
N ALA A 249 2.53 -20.18 1.25
CA ALA A 249 3.27 -20.42 2.48
C ALA A 249 4.26 -21.58 2.28
N ALA A 250 5.50 -21.42 2.75
CA ALA A 250 6.47 -22.51 2.78
C ALA A 250 5.95 -23.63 3.69
N ARG A 251 6.41 -24.84 3.51
CA ARG A 251 6.10 -25.92 4.45
C ARG A 251 6.95 -25.70 5.71
N ALA A 252 6.27 -25.62 6.88
CA ALA A 252 6.93 -25.59 8.16
C ALA A 252 7.62 -26.93 8.46
#